data_fdd5d5def778517bf96e202f8373d075
#
_entry.id   fdd5d5def778517bf96e202f8373d075
#
_cell.length_a   1.000
_cell.length_b   1.000
_cell.length_c   1.000
_cell.angle_alpha   90.00
_cell.angle_beta   90.00
_cell.angle_gamma   90.00
#
_symmetry.space_group_name_H-M   'P 1'
#
loop_
_entity.id
_entity.type
_entity.pdbx_description
1 polymer ?
#
loop_
_entity_poly.entity_id
_entity_poly.type
_entity_poly.pdbx_seq_one_letter_code
_entity_poly.pdbx_strand_id
1 'polypeptide(L)'
;MGKLKVMKKKIKRERVVRIYNLSEDVWPFIEAYGDKKLQAWEIEENANLADKDLFSMAEEFEYTFVTAKPLDSRFVEYYKKLCMIKDLEVLVPAKHTGLICRDTLNDKRIMKRLLQLGKEYKRLNLTAYSTTPYFLDLVESLRKKGIEVRTSEAPKAADAWTVNFYGSKSGIRQLTQINGAMRADLKMPNGVVSSGIADTAGIAANKYIKEGGVVIKTNKGHSGAGVLIFRNGDLPKNVSDCEIKIMKILNKDAYWEKFPIVVESLVNPNPRIGGGFPNAEFFIRQDGEVEFLYYCGMRVSADGVFAGVEIGEDVLPKRVASRITDIGYLIGEQFSKDGYRGYFDVDFIAEKGGEVFLSESNVRVTGGTHVYEAGKELVGRNFVKKSFVLSNNMFKISSKRKYTFESLYQKMKPILFSRKTKEGLVICSSNLLADGYLSYIIFGKNKRRAEKIELEMKKMLGEVG
;
A
#
# COMPACT_ATOMS: atom_id res chain seq x y z
N MET A 1 1.00 -15.50 -60.87
CA MET A 1 1.53 -16.06 -59.60
C MET A 1 1.92 -14.93 -58.67
N GLY A 2 0.98 -14.55 -57.82
CA GLY A 2 1.20 -13.48 -56.83
C GLY A 2 1.85 -14.06 -55.55
N LYS A 3 3.06 -13.64 -55.24
CA LYS A 3 3.74 -13.97 -54.00
C LYS A 3 3.03 -13.24 -52.83
N LEU A 4 2.25 -13.94 -52.02
CA LEU A 4 1.82 -13.47 -50.71
C LEU A 4 3.07 -13.17 -49.85
N LYS A 5 3.38 -11.89 -49.66
CA LYS A 5 4.31 -11.45 -48.63
C LYS A 5 3.65 -11.71 -47.26
N VAL A 6 3.98 -12.84 -46.63
CA VAL A 6 3.70 -13.02 -45.22
C VAL A 6 4.52 -11.99 -44.45
N MET A 7 3.88 -10.89 -44.06
CA MET A 7 4.49 -9.92 -43.14
C MET A 7 4.76 -10.66 -41.82
N LYS A 8 6.01 -11.03 -41.59
CA LYS A 8 6.45 -11.50 -40.24
C LYS A 8 6.14 -10.38 -39.25
N LYS A 9 5.11 -10.59 -38.43
CA LYS A 9 4.77 -9.70 -37.32
C LYS A 9 6.03 -9.57 -36.44
N LYS A 10 6.58 -8.35 -36.31
CA LYS A 10 7.77 -8.11 -35.49
C LYS A 10 7.37 -8.39 -34.04
N ILE A 11 7.95 -9.45 -33.43
CA ILE A 11 7.66 -9.82 -32.04
C ILE A 11 8.08 -8.65 -31.14
N LYS A 12 7.16 -8.13 -30.35
CA LYS A 12 7.42 -7.10 -29.36
C LYS A 12 8.30 -7.67 -28.23
N ARG A 13 9.15 -6.85 -27.61
CA ARG A 13 10.16 -7.35 -26.66
C ARG A 13 9.55 -7.89 -25.35
N GLU A 14 8.64 -7.13 -24.73
CA GLU A 14 8.07 -7.47 -23.41
C GLU A 14 6.64 -6.92 -23.30
N ARG A 15 5.76 -7.63 -22.57
CA ARG A 15 4.46 -7.14 -22.11
C ARG A 15 4.42 -7.19 -20.60
N VAL A 16 4.14 -6.07 -19.95
CA VAL A 16 3.87 -6.03 -18.51
C VAL A 16 2.47 -6.57 -18.24
N VAL A 17 2.35 -7.44 -17.25
CA VAL A 17 1.09 -7.95 -16.72
C VAL A 17 1.04 -7.62 -15.23
N ARG A 18 0.30 -6.59 -14.89
CA ARG A 18 0.11 -6.14 -13.51
C ARG A 18 -1.08 -6.87 -12.88
N ILE A 19 -0.91 -7.42 -11.67
CA ILE A 19 -1.94 -8.13 -10.93
C ILE A 19 -2.18 -7.43 -9.60
N TYR A 20 -3.41 -6.96 -9.37
CA TYR A 20 -3.75 -6.33 -8.09
C TYR A 20 -4.24 -7.38 -7.10
N ASN A 21 -3.35 -7.88 -6.25
CA ASN A 21 -3.58 -8.98 -5.34
C ASN A 21 -3.55 -8.60 -3.85
N LEU A 22 -4.10 -7.44 -3.48
CA LEU A 22 -4.12 -6.95 -2.10
C LEU A 22 -4.75 -7.95 -1.13
N SER A 23 -5.91 -8.55 -1.45
CA SER A 23 -6.55 -9.53 -0.58
C SER A 23 -5.67 -10.76 -0.32
N GLU A 24 -4.81 -11.16 -1.28
CA GLU A 24 -3.87 -12.27 -1.07
C GLU A 24 -2.78 -11.92 -0.07
N ASP A 25 -2.29 -10.68 -0.08
CA ASP A 25 -1.28 -10.20 0.87
C ASP A 25 -1.77 -10.29 2.32
N VAL A 26 -3.02 -9.91 2.53
CA VAL A 26 -3.67 -9.93 3.86
C VAL A 26 -4.54 -11.17 4.08
N TRP A 27 -4.44 -12.18 3.23
CA TRP A 27 -5.30 -13.37 3.28
C TRP A 27 -5.29 -14.08 4.63
N PRO A 28 -4.13 -14.29 5.30
CA PRO A 28 -4.12 -14.91 6.61
C PRO A 28 -4.96 -14.15 7.65
N PHE A 29 -5.04 -12.84 7.53
CA PHE A 29 -5.88 -11.98 8.38
C PHE A 29 -7.36 -12.11 8.01
N ILE A 30 -7.70 -12.04 6.70
CA ILE A 30 -9.08 -12.22 6.22
C ILE A 30 -9.62 -13.61 6.61
N GLU A 31 -8.82 -14.66 6.42
CA GLU A 31 -9.21 -16.04 6.75
C GLU A 31 -9.40 -16.24 8.25
N ALA A 32 -8.74 -15.41 9.08
CA ALA A 32 -8.86 -15.46 10.53
C ALA A 32 -10.18 -14.88 11.05
N TYR A 33 -10.93 -14.11 10.27
CA TYR A 33 -12.28 -13.68 10.66
C TYR A 33 -13.19 -14.90 10.78
N GLY A 34 -13.84 -15.05 11.94
CA GLY A 34 -14.86 -16.10 12.16
C GLY A 34 -16.15 -15.87 11.38
N ASP A 35 -16.45 -14.61 11.03
CA ASP A 35 -17.65 -14.22 10.31
C ASP A 35 -17.42 -14.15 8.79
N LYS A 36 -18.15 -14.97 8.04
CA LYS A 36 -18.13 -15.02 6.57
C LYS A 36 -18.58 -13.72 5.91
N LYS A 37 -19.44 -12.93 6.56
CA LYS A 37 -19.88 -11.62 6.03
C LYS A 37 -18.76 -10.61 6.13
N LEU A 38 -18.00 -10.59 7.23
CA LEU A 38 -16.83 -9.73 7.37
C LEU A 38 -15.73 -10.12 6.38
N GLN A 39 -15.49 -11.42 6.16
CA GLN A 39 -14.56 -11.88 5.12
C GLN A 39 -14.98 -11.37 3.73
N ALA A 40 -16.24 -11.53 3.37
CA ALA A 40 -16.76 -11.10 2.07
C ALA A 40 -16.69 -9.57 1.92
N TRP A 41 -16.97 -8.83 2.97
CA TRP A 41 -16.88 -7.36 2.99
C TRP A 41 -15.44 -6.88 2.77
N GLU A 42 -14.48 -7.46 3.47
CA GLU A 42 -13.05 -7.12 3.33
C GLU A 42 -12.52 -7.43 1.91
N ILE A 43 -12.92 -8.59 1.35
CA ILE A 43 -12.56 -8.96 -0.03
C ILE A 43 -13.13 -7.95 -1.03
N GLU A 44 -14.38 -7.53 -0.83
CA GLU A 44 -15.05 -6.57 -1.69
C GLU A 44 -14.45 -5.17 -1.60
N GLU A 45 -14.12 -4.70 -0.39
CA GLU A 45 -13.44 -3.42 -0.16
C GLU A 45 -12.07 -3.41 -0.85
N ASN A 46 -11.28 -4.46 -0.67
CA ASN A 46 -9.98 -4.60 -1.33
C ASN A 46 -10.10 -4.63 -2.85
N ALA A 47 -11.15 -5.28 -3.39
CA ALA A 47 -11.43 -5.29 -4.82
C ALA A 47 -11.78 -3.89 -5.36
N ASN A 48 -12.48 -3.06 -4.58
CA ASN A 48 -12.84 -1.68 -4.94
C ASN A 48 -11.62 -0.74 -4.96
N LEU A 49 -10.53 -1.08 -4.28
CA LEU A 49 -9.29 -0.31 -4.30
C LEU A 49 -8.41 -0.58 -5.53
N ALA A 50 -8.77 -1.56 -6.36
CA ALA A 50 -7.89 -2.03 -7.44
C ALA A 50 -7.62 -0.98 -8.51
N ASP A 51 -8.60 -0.14 -8.87
CA ASP A 51 -8.48 0.80 -9.97
C ASP A 51 -7.48 1.94 -9.71
N LYS A 52 -7.21 2.29 -8.45
CA LYS A 52 -6.14 3.24 -8.12
C LYS A 52 -4.73 2.70 -8.45
N ASP A 53 -4.55 1.37 -8.45
CA ASP A 53 -3.25 0.75 -8.75
C ASP A 53 -2.85 0.94 -10.23
N LEU A 54 -3.76 1.34 -11.11
CA LEU A 54 -3.41 1.79 -12.46
C LEU A 54 -2.36 2.90 -12.41
N PHE A 55 -2.42 3.79 -11.42
CA PHE A 55 -1.46 4.88 -11.28
C PHE A 55 -0.08 4.43 -10.82
N SER A 56 0.07 3.21 -10.28
CA SER A 56 1.38 2.58 -10.08
C SER A 56 2.05 2.18 -11.38
N MET A 57 1.27 2.12 -12.48
CA MET A 57 1.72 1.79 -13.83
C MET A 57 1.73 3.02 -14.75
N ALA A 58 1.72 4.23 -14.21
CA ALA A 58 1.54 5.46 -14.98
C ALA A 58 2.66 5.72 -16.01
N GLU A 59 3.88 5.21 -15.80
CA GLU A 59 5.00 5.31 -16.76
C GLU A 59 4.98 4.23 -17.86
N GLU A 60 4.07 3.24 -17.79
CA GLU A 60 3.98 2.17 -18.80
C GLU A 60 3.11 2.58 -19.99
N PHE A 61 3.62 2.41 -21.21
CA PHE A 61 2.88 2.76 -22.41
C PHE A 61 1.83 1.74 -22.82
N GLU A 62 2.12 0.45 -22.59
CA GLU A 62 1.23 -0.65 -22.95
C GLU A 62 1.37 -1.79 -21.95
N TYR A 63 0.26 -2.19 -21.33
CA TYR A 63 0.26 -3.27 -20.35
C TYR A 63 -1.10 -3.96 -20.23
N THR A 64 -1.12 -5.09 -19.53
CA THR A 64 -2.32 -5.84 -19.17
C THR A 64 -2.53 -5.74 -17.67
N PHE A 65 -3.74 -5.41 -17.25
CA PHE A 65 -4.12 -5.28 -15.85
C PHE A 65 -5.11 -6.38 -15.46
N VAL A 66 -4.75 -7.20 -14.46
CA VAL A 66 -5.61 -8.23 -13.91
C VAL A 66 -6.20 -7.71 -12.60
N THR A 67 -7.50 -7.63 -12.53
CA THR A 67 -8.24 -7.09 -11.38
C THR A 67 -9.48 -7.91 -11.07
N ALA A 68 -9.94 -7.84 -9.82
CA ALA A 68 -11.09 -8.59 -9.33
C ALA A 68 -12.44 -8.10 -9.88
N LYS A 69 -12.52 -6.82 -10.26
CA LYS A 69 -13.76 -6.15 -10.70
C LYS A 69 -13.57 -5.45 -12.05
N PRO A 70 -14.61 -5.37 -12.87
CA PRO A 70 -14.59 -4.51 -14.04
C PRO A 70 -14.31 -3.05 -13.65
N LEU A 71 -13.61 -2.35 -14.51
CA LEU A 71 -13.36 -0.92 -14.37
C LEU A 71 -14.38 -0.12 -15.20
N ASP A 72 -14.78 1.05 -14.71
CA ASP A 72 -15.60 1.98 -15.48
C ASP A 72 -14.85 2.42 -16.74
N SER A 73 -15.46 2.26 -17.91
CA SER A 73 -14.83 2.53 -19.21
C SER A 73 -14.42 4.01 -19.37
N ARG A 74 -15.18 4.94 -18.80
CA ARG A 74 -14.89 6.39 -18.85
C ARG A 74 -13.71 6.73 -17.94
N PHE A 75 -13.61 6.05 -16.80
CA PHE A 75 -12.45 6.16 -15.92
C PHE A 75 -11.19 5.62 -16.60
N VAL A 76 -11.27 4.48 -17.27
CA VAL A 76 -10.14 3.92 -18.04
C VAL A 76 -9.70 4.88 -19.14
N GLU A 77 -10.62 5.46 -19.92
CA GLU A 77 -10.28 6.45 -20.95
C GLU A 77 -9.70 7.74 -20.36
N TYR A 78 -10.22 8.21 -19.22
CA TYR A 78 -9.64 9.33 -18.47
C TYR A 78 -8.20 9.03 -18.06
N TYR A 79 -7.95 7.88 -17.43
CA TYR A 79 -6.62 7.45 -17.02
C TYR A 79 -5.66 7.34 -18.23
N LYS A 80 -6.07 6.65 -19.29
CA LYS A 80 -5.27 6.52 -20.51
C LYS A 80 -4.87 7.87 -21.11
N LYS A 81 -5.82 8.80 -21.18
CA LYS A 81 -5.56 10.16 -21.66
C LYS A 81 -4.64 10.93 -20.73
N LEU A 82 -4.85 10.82 -19.42
CA LEU A 82 -4.07 11.52 -18.41
C LEU A 82 -2.61 11.06 -18.38
N CYS A 83 -2.37 9.74 -18.40
CA CYS A 83 -1.04 9.13 -18.32
C CYS A 83 -0.47 8.75 -19.71
N MET A 84 -1.12 9.16 -20.82
CA MET A 84 -0.69 8.88 -22.20
C MET A 84 -0.50 7.38 -22.50
N ILE A 85 -1.31 6.52 -21.87
CA ILE A 85 -1.28 5.07 -22.08
C ILE A 85 -1.83 4.74 -23.47
N LYS A 86 -1.04 4.06 -24.26
CA LYS A 86 -1.40 3.68 -25.63
C LYS A 86 -2.33 2.48 -25.67
N ASP A 87 -2.03 1.46 -24.87
CA ASP A 87 -2.77 0.21 -24.85
C ASP A 87 -2.88 -0.34 -23.41
N LEU A 88 -4.11 -0.47 -22.94
CA LEU A 88 -4.45 -1.07 -21.65
C LEU A 88 -5.49 -2.15 -21.89
N GLU A 89 -5.12 -3.39 -21.60
CA GLU A 89 -6.04 -4.53 -21.58
C GLU A 89 -6.39 -4.87 -20.13
N VAL A 90 -7.68 -4.89 -19.80
CA VAL A 90 -8.16 -5.25 -18.45
C VAL A 90 -8.73 -6.67 -18.49
N LEU A 91 -8.22 -7.54 -17.64
CA LEU A 91 -8.67 -8.92 -17.48
C LEU A 91 -9.31 -9.09 -16.10
N VAL A 92 -10.54 -9.63 -16.10
CA VAL A 92 -11.32 -9.89 -14.88
C VAL A 92 -11.69 -11.37 -14.85
N PRO A 93 -11.28 -12.14 -13.82
CA PRO A 93 -11.70 -13.51 -13.64
C PRO A 93 -13.22 -13.62 -13.50
N ALA A 94 -13.80 -14.69 -14.07
CA ALA A 94 -15.25 -14.93 -13.99
C ALA A 94 -15.73 -15.13 -12.54
N LYS A 95 -14.85 -15.57 -11.66
CA LYS A 95 -15.10 -15.72 -10.22
C LYS A 95 -14.02 -15.03 -9.44
N HIS A 96 -14.39 -14.30 -8.39
CA HIS A 96 -13.45 -13.69 -7.45
C HIS A 96 -13.66 -14.28 -6.05
N THR A 97 -12.59 -14.87 -5.51
CA THR A 97 -12.59 -15.51 -4.18
C THR A 97 -11.77 -14.76 -3.14
N GLY A 98 -11.16 -13.62 -3.50
CA GLY A 98 -10.14 -12.92 -2.73
C GLY A 98 -8.70 -13.32 -3.14
N LEU A 99 -8.53 -14.45 -3.81
CA LEU A 99 -7.24 -14.99 -4.24
C LEU A 99 -7.09 -14.84 -5.76
N ILE A 100 -6.86 -13.61 -6.21
CA ILE A 100 -6.93 -13.24 -7.64
C ILE A 100 -5.94 -13.99 -8.53
N CYS A 101 -4.73 -14.29 -8.04
CA CYS A 101 -3.76 -15.06 -8.83
C CYS A 101 -4.25 -16.50 -9.02
N ARG A 102 -4.85 -17.11 -7.98
CA ARG A 102 -5.48 -18.43 -8.06
C ARG A 102 -6.73 -18.39 -8.95
N ASP A 103 -7.55 -17.35 -8.83
CA ASP A 103 -8.73 -17.18 -9.67
C ASP A 103 -8.34 -17.00 -11.14
N THR A 104 -7.28 -16.26 -11.42
CA THR A 104 -6.65 -16.09 -12.75
C THR A 104 -6.16 -17.43 -13.30
N LEU A 105 -5.45 -18.20 -12.48
CA LEU A 105 -4.94 -19.53 -12.86
C LEU A 105 -6.05 -20.52 -13.22
N ASN A 106 -7.19 -20.43 -12.54
CA ASN A 106 -8.36 -21.30 -12.74
C ASN A 106 -9.28 -20.81 -13.87
N ASP A 107 -9.17 -19.56 -14.32
CA ASP A 107 -9.97 -19.05 -15.44
C ASP A 107 -9.32 -19.40 -16.79
N LYS A 108 -9.89 -20.41 -17.45
CA LYS A 108 -9.38 -20.90 -18.76
C LYS A 108 -9.30 -19.81 -19.81
N ARG A 109 -10.20 -18.81 -19.79
CA ARG A 109 -10.24 -17.71 -20.74
C ARG A 109 -9.04 -16.77 -20.52
N ILE A 110 -8.78 -16.37 -19.26
CA ILE A 110 -7.65 -15.52 -18.92
C ILE A 110 -6.32 -16.23 -19.18
N MET A 111 -6.20 -17.50 -18.75
CA MET A 111 -4.99 -18.29 -19.01
C MET A 111 -4.73 -18.43 -20.51
N LYS A 112 -5.75 -18.65 -21.33
CA LYS A 112 -5.62 -18.66 -22.80
C LYS A 112 -5.10 -17.32 -23.32
N ARG A 113 -5.62 -16.19 -22.77
CA ARG A 113 -5.16 -14.85 -23.19
C ARG A 113 -3.71 -14.59 -22.78
N LEU A 114 -3.31 -14.95 -21.56
CA LEU A 114 -1.91 -14.81 -21.11
C LEU A 114 -0.96 -15.65 -21.97
N LEU A 115 -1.35 -16.87 -22.35
CA LEU A 115 -0.57 -17.70 -23.27
C LEU A 115 -0.45 -17.09 -24.67
N GLN A 116 -1.52 -16.42 -25.15
CA GLN A 116 -1.48 -15.69 -26.42
C GLN A 116 -0.52 -14.49 -26.34
N LEU A 117 -0.59 -13.70 -25.25
CA LEU A 117 0.34 -12.59 -25.01
C LEU A 117 1.79 -13.09 -24.97
N GLY A 118 2.08 -14.22 -24.31
CA GLY A 118 3.41 -14.81 -24.29
C GLY A 118 3.92 -15.25 -25.67
N LYS A 119 3.01 -15.51 -26.65
CA LYS A 119 3.36 -15.78 -28.05
C LYS A 119 3.50 -14.51 -28.89
N GLU A 120 2.77 -13.44 -28.54
CA GLU A 120 2.81 -12.14 -29.22
C GLU A 120 4.05 -11.34 -28.83
N TYR A 121 4.54 -11.53 -27.60
CA TYR A 121 5.70 -10.87 -27.03
C TYR A 121 6.81 -11.89 -26.75
N LYS A 122 8.07 -11.43 -26.74
CA LYS A 122 9.21 -12.31 -26.43
C LYS A 122 9.08 -12.89 -25.01
N ARG A 123 8.61 -12.05 -24.07
CA ARG A 123 8.39 -12.45 -22.67
C ARG A 123 7.28 -11.63 -22.03
N LEU A 124 6.73 -12.16 -20.94
CA LEU A 124 5.85 -11.43 -20.02
C LEU A 124 6.63 -10.97 -18.80
N ASN A 125 6.43 -9.72 -18.36
CA ASN A 125 6.91 -9.24 -17.07
C ASN A 125 5.71 -9.19 -16.13
N LEU A 126 5.60 -10.18 -15.24
CA LEU A 126 4.54 -10.22 -14.24
C LEU A 126 4.96 -9.39 -13.03
N THR A 127 4.11 -8.44 -12.68
CA THR A 127 4.23 -7.63 -11.46
C THR A 127 2.95 -7.76 -10.65
N ALA A 128 3.06 -7.64 -9.33
CA ALA A 128 1.93 -7.76 -8.43
C ALA A 128 1.98 -6.70 -7.35
N TYR A 129 0.85 -6.50 -6.65
CA TYR A 129 0.82 -5.65 -5.46
C TYR A 129 1.73 -6.22 -4.37
N SER A 130 1.70 -7.54 -4.16
CA SER A 130 2.58 -8.27 -3.25
C SER A 130 2.99 -9.61 -3.84
N THR A 131 4.19 -10.09 -3.47
CA THR A 131 4.64 -11.44 -3.84
C THR A 131 4.04 -12.46 -2.87
N THR A 132 2.98 -13.12 -3.32
CA THR A 132 2.28 -14.17 -2.56
C THR A 132 2.60 -15.56 -3.12
N PRO A 133 2.37 -16.64 -2.37
CA PRO A 133 2.47 -18.01 -2.89
C PRO A 133 1.63 -18.21 -4.17
N TYR A 134 0.42 -17.66 -4.20
CA TYR A 134 -0.49 -17.77 -5.38
C TYR A 134 0.04 -17.02 -6.60
N PHE A 135 0.73 -15.90 -6.40
CA PHE A 135 1.43 -15.20 -7.48
C PHE A 135 2.56 -16.05 -8.04
N LEU A 136 3.37 -16.66 -7.18
CA LEU A 136 4.46 -17.54 -7.61
C LEU A 136 3.94 -18.80 -8.34
N ASP A 137 2.83 -19.39 -7.89
CA ASP A 137 2.17 -20.51 -8.58
C ASP A 137 1.72 -20.12 -9.99
N LEU A 138 1.16 -18.93 -10.16
CA LEU A 138 0.76 -18.41 -11.47
C LEU A 138 1.98 -18.23 -12.39
N VAL A 139 3.06 -17.63 -11.88
CA VAL A 139 4.33 -17.46 -12.61
C VAL A 139 4.87 -18.82 -13.07
N GLU A 140 4.94 -19.79 -12.17
CA GLU A 140 5.47 -21.11 -12.45
C GLU A 140 4.57 -21.88 -13.45
N SER A 141 3.25 -21.75 -13.34
CA SER A 141 2.32 -22.36 -14.29
C SER A 141 2.51 -21.84 -15.71
N LEU A 142 2.76 -20.54 -15.88
CA LEU A 142 3.05 -19.96 -17.19
C LEU A 142 4.40 -20.43 -17.73
N ARG A 143 5.43 -20.51 -16.89
CA ARG A 143 6.74 -21.06 -17.26
C ARG A 143 6.67 -22.53 -17.71
N LYS A 144 5.93 -23.36 -16.98
CA LYS A 144 5.69 -24.78 -17.36
C LYS A 144 4.96 -24.92 -18.70
N LYS A 145 4.20 -23.89 -19.11
CA LYS A 145 3.54 -23.84 -20.42
C LYS A 145 4.41 -23.22 -21.52
N GLY A 146 5.71 -23.02 -21.26
CA GLY A 146 6.69 -22.56 -22.22
C GLY A 146 6.73 -21.05 -22.45
N ILE A 147 6.16 -20.25 -21.54
CA ILE A 147 6.22 -18.78 -21.61
C ILE A 147 7.46 -18.30 -20.84
N GLU A 148 8.27 -17.43 -21.47
CA GLU A 148 9.34 -16.72 -20.79
C GLU A 148 8.69 -15.67 -19.85
N VAL A 149 8.82 -15.85 -18.52
CA VAL A 149 8.27 -14.96 -17.51
C VAL A 149 9.36 -14.35 -16.67
N ARG A 150 9.42 -13.02 -16.67
CA ARG A 150 10.20 -12.20 -15.74
C ARG A 150 9.31 -11.74 -14.59
N THR A 151 9.90 -11.54 -13.42
CA THR A 151 9.27 -10.92 -12.24
C THR A 151 10.18 -9.82 -11.73
N SER A 152 10.06 -8.60 -12.31
CA SER A 152 10.99 -7.49 -12.03
C SER A 152 10.87 -6.93 -10.61
N GLU A 153 9.74 -7.15 -9.94
CA GLU A 153 9.37 -6.59 -8.64
C GLU A 153 9.14 -7.67 -7.58
N ALA A 154 9.69 -8.86 -7.78
CA ALA A 154 9.50 -9.96 -6.85
C ALA A 154 10.80 -10.71 -6.57
N PRO A 155 11.00 -11.23 -5.34
CA PRO A 155 12.08 -12.15 -5.02
C PRO A 155 11.90 -13.47 -5.79
N LYS A 156 12.98 -14.27 -5.82
CA LYS A 156 12.89 -15.66 -6.26
C LYS A 156 12.02 -16.47 -5.29
N ALA A 157 11.46 -17.58 -5.75
CA ALA A 157 10.60 -18.43 -4.91
C ALA A 157 11.28 -18.90 -3.62
N ALA A 158 12.58 -19.21 -3.67
CA ALA A 158 13.36 -19.60 -2.50
C ALA A 158 13.49 -18.49 -1.44
N ASP A 159 13.45 -17.22 -1.88
CA ASP A 159 13.63 -16.05 -1.04
C ASP A 159 12.30 -15.37 -0.67
N ALA A 160 11.18 -15.92 -1.12
CA ALA A 160 9.83 -15.34 -0.91
C ALA A 160 9.41 -15.27 0.57
N TRP A 161 10.05 -16.05 1.45
CA TRP A 161 9.87 -15.95 2.89
C TRP A 161 10.15 -14.56 3.44
N THR A 162 11.03 -13.78 2.78
CA THR A 162 11.40 -12.41 3.17
C THR A 162 10.21 -11.46 3.18
N VAL A 163 9.26 -11.64 2.24
CA VAL A 163 8.04 -10.84 2.15
C VAL A 163 7.21 -10.96 3.44
N ASN A 164 6.97 -12.20 3.87
CA ASN A 164 6.15 -12.46 5.05
C ASN A 164 6.88 -12.14 6.36
N PHE A 165 8.16 -12.44 6.43
CA PHE A 165 8.95 -12.23 7.64
C PHE A 165 9.16 -10.74 7.88
N TYR A 166 9.75 -10.04 6.92
CA TYR A 166 10.05 -8.62 7.06
C TYR A 166 8.80 -7.72 7.02
N GLY A 167 7.75 -8.13 6.31
CA GLY A 167 6.44 -7.47 6.34
C GLY A 167 5.62 -7.77 7.60
N SER A 168 6.19 -8.42 8.62
CA SER A 168 5.55 -8.67 9.90
C SER A 168 6.14 -7.79 11.01
N LYS A 169 5.31 -7.42 11.99
CA LYS A 169 5.75 -6.57 13.11
C LYS A 169 6.78 -7.26 14.01
N SER A 170 6.69 -8.58 14.14
CA SER A 170 7.70 -9.37 14.89
C SER A 170 9.02 -9.47 14.12
N GLY A 171 8.98 -9.67 12.79
CA GLY A 171 10.17 -9.80 11.96
C GLY A 171 10.99 -8.51 11.88
N ILE A 172 10.34 -7.37 11.63
CA ILE A 172 11.04 -6.07 11.61
C ILE A 172 11.57 -5.70 13.01
N ARG A 173 10.84 -6.06 14.08
CA ARG A 173 11.32 -5.87 15.46
C ARG A 173 12.56 -6.71 15.73
N GLN A 174 12.57 -7.98 15.34
CA GLN A 174 13.72 -8.85 15.50
C GLN A 174 14.93 -8.31 14.72
N LEU A 175 14.74 -7.88 13.48
CA LEU A 175 15.78 -7.22 12.68
C LEU A 175 16.35 -5.99 13.40
N THR A 176 15.47 -5.14 13.93
CA THR A 176 15.87 -3.93 14.64
C THR A 176 16.64 -4.24 15.92
N GLN A 177 16.23 -5.26 16.68
CA GLN A 177 16.91 -5.68 17.90
C GLN A 177 18.33 -6.20 17.62
N ILE A 178 18.50 -7.01 16.56
CA ILE A 178 19.80 -7.54 16.14
C ILE A 178 20.75 -6.41 15.73
N ASN A 179 20.26 -5.46 14.93
CA ASN A 179 21.07 -4.36 14.41
C ASN A 179 21.18 -3.17 15.39
N GLY A 180 20.20 -2.97 16.26
CA GLY A 180 20.18 -1.89 17.23
C GLY A 180 21.31 -1.95 18.26
N ALA A 181 21.88 -3.13 18.52
CA ALA A 181 23.08 -3.28 19.32
C ALA A 181 24.32 -2.58 18.67
N MET A 182 24.32 -2.42 17.35
CA MET A 182 25.40 -1.78 16.59
C MET A 182 25.06 -0.34 16.17
N ARG A 183 23.78 0.05 16.21
CA ARG A 183 23.28 1.33 15.71
C ARG A 183 22.31 1.95 16.70
N ALA A 184 22.81 2.83 17.56
CA ALA A 184 22.03 3.53 18.59
C ALA A 184 20.91 4.43 18.05
N ASP A 185 20.95 4.78 16.77
CA ASP A 185 19.95 5.56 16.07
C ASP A 185 18.78 4.72 15.53
N LEU A 186 18.93 3.39 15.43
CA LEU A 186 17.87 2.46 15.03
C LEU A 186 17.01 2.10 16.26
N LYS A 187 15.95 2.88 16.48
CA LYS A 187 15.05 2.72 17.63
C LYS A 187 13.67 2.26 17.20
N MET A 188 13.07 1.36 17.98
CA MET A 188 11.63 1.08 17.98
C MET A 188 11.02 1.45 19.34
N PRO A 189 9.70 1.65 19.44
CA PRO A 189 9.04 1.76 20.74
C PRO A 189 9.39 0.56 21.61
N ASN A 190 9.72 0.81 22.90
CA ASN A 190 10.08 -0.30 23.80
C ASN A 190 8.92 -1.30 23.88
N GLY A 191 9.19 -2.57 23.66
CA GLY A 191 8.13 -3.57 23.57
C GLY A 191 8.64 -4.99 23.39
N VAL A 192 7.71 -5.91 23.44
CA VAL A 192 7.95 -7.36 23.36
C VAL A 192 6.99 -8.01 22.38
N VAL A 193 7.35 -9.20 21.94
CA VAL A 193 6.48 -10.10 21.16
C VAL A 193 5.95 -11.17 22.12
N SER A 194 4.64 -11.32 22.18
CA SER A 194 3.92 -12.30 22.98
C SER A 194 3.21 -13.32 22.09
N SER A 195 3.08 -14.54 22.55
CA SER A 195 2.48 -15.65 21.78
C SER A 195 1.05 -16.00 22.19
N GLY A 196 0.48 -15.34 23.19
CA GLY A 196 -0.86 -15.66 23.68
C GLY A 196 -1.60 -14.46 24.27
N ILE A 197 -2.93 -14.51 24.25
CA ILE A 197 -3.78 -13.42 24.78
C ILE A 197 -3.56 -13.16 26.26
N ALA A 198 -3.42 -14.21 27.10
CA ALA A 198 -3.23 -14.06 28.53
C ALA A 198 -1.93 -13.32 28.87
N ASP A 199 -0.79 -13.78 28.32
CA ASP A 199 0.49 -13.11 28.51
C ASP A 199 0.47 -11.67 27.98
N THR A 200 -0.14 -11.48 26.81
CA THR A 200 -0.32 -10.15 26.20
C THR A 200 -1.07 -9.22 27.14
N ALA A 201 -2.18 -9.67 27.72
CA ALA A 201 -3.00 -8.85 28.61
C ALA A 201 -2.24 -8.46 29.90
N GLY A 202 -1.52 -9.40 30.49
CA GLY A 202 -0.69 -9.14 31.69
C GLY A 202 0.45 -8.15 31.39
N ILE A 203 1.19 -8.35 30.30
CA ILE A 203 2.27 -7.45 29.87
C ILE A 203 1.72 -6.05 29.57
N ALA A 204 0.62 -5.97 28.80
CA ALA A 204 0.02 -4.69 28.41
C ALA A 204 -0.56 -3.93 29.61
N ALA A 205 -1.21 -4.62 30.58
CA ALA A 205 -1.72 -4.02 31.80
C ALA A 205 -0.59 -3.41 32.64
N ASN A 206 0.49 -4.16 32.85
CA ASN A 206 1.66 -3.66 33.60
C ASN A 206 2.28 -2.45 32.90
N LYS A 207 2.44 -2.49 31.57
CA LYS A 207 3.01 -1.39 30.79
C LYS A 207 2.11 -0.15 30.82
N TYR A 208 0.80 -0.34 30.64
CA TYR A 208 -0.19 0.74 30.73
C TYR A 208 -0.15 1.47 32.07
N ILE A 209 -0.11 0.72 33.19
CA ILE A 209 -0.08 1.31 34.55
C ILE A 209 1.23 2.07 34.80
N LYS A 210 2.37 1.51 34.35
CA LYS A 210 3.68 2.13 34.60
C LYS A 210 3.96 3.34 33.71
N GLU A 211 3.50 3.32 32.48
CA GLU A 211 3.89 4.29 31.40
C GLU A 211 2.73 5.24 31.04
N GLY A 212 1.51 4.99 31.51
CA GLY A 212 0.33 5.81 31.18
C GLY A 212 -0.23 5.60 29.78
N GLY A 213 0.17 4.50 29.11
CA GLY A 213 -0.35 4.13 27.80
C GLY A 213 0.34 2.89 27.25
N VAL A 214 -0.33 2.20 26.33
CA VAL A 214 0.20 0.99 25.68
C VAL A 214 -0.40 0.84 24.29
N VAL A 215 0.37 0.24 23.37
CA VAL A 215 -0.09 -0.15 22.03
C VAL A 215 0.02 -1.67 21.91
N ILE A 216 -1.04 -2.30 21.45
CA ILE A 216 -1.11 -3.74 21.18
C ILE A 216 -1.35 -3.92 19.68
N LYS A 217 -0.50 -4.71 19.01
CA LYS A 217 -0.57 -4.91 17.56
C LYS A 217 -0.58 -6.40 17.24
N THR A 218 -1.45 -6.86 16.35
CA THR A 218 -1.28 -8.18 15.73
C THR A 218 -0.07 -8.17 14.79
N ASN A 219 0.54 -9.33 14.61
CA ASN A 219 1.75 -9.47 13.80
C ASN A 219 1.56 -9.01 12.34
N LYS A 220 0.38 -9.26 11.78
CA LYS A 220 -0.05 -8.73 10.48
C LYS A 220 -1.42 -8.09 10.64
N GLY A 221 -1.60 -6.93 10.06
CA GLY A 221 -2.86 -6.19 10.02
C GLY A 221 -2.97 -5.43 8.69
N HIS A 222 -4.12 -4.83 8.46
CA HIS A 222 -4.37 -4.04 7.26
C HIS A 222 -5.12 -2.76 7.64
N SER A 223 -4.71 -1.62 7.09
CA SER A 223 -5.41 -0.32 7.22
C SER A 223 -5.77 0.06 8.68
N GLY A 224 -4.89 -0.24 9.64
CA GLY A 224 -5.13 0.01 11.07
C GLY A 224 -5.89 -1.10 11.80
N ALA A 225 -6.45 -2.09 11.10
CA ALA A 225 -7.03 -3.26 11.74
C ALA A 225 -5.94 -4.09 12.46
N GLY A 226 -6.26 -4.57 13.65
CA GLY A 226 -5.28 -5.29 14.48
C GLY A 226 -4.30 -4.38 15.25
N VAL A 227 -4.65 -3.10 15.45
CA VAL A 227 -3.92 -2.17 16.33
C VAL A 227 -4.89 -1.62 17.38
N LEU A 228 -4.53 -1.75 18.65
CA LEU A 228 -5.24 -1.18 19.79
C LEU A 228 -4.33 -0.17 20.47
N ILE A 229 -4.80 1.05 20.64
CA ILE A 229 -4.06 2.14 21.28
C ILE A 229 -4.82 2.52 22.55
N PHE A 230 -4.20 2.34 23.72
CA PHE A 230 -4.76 2.75 25.00
C PHE A 230 -3.95 3.91 25.57
N ARG A 231 -4.64 5.02 25.80
CA ARG A 231 -4.09 6.24 26.38
C ARG A 231 -4.46 6.29 27.87
N ASN A 232 -3.82 7.18 28.62
CA ASN A 232 -4.13 7.38 30.02
C ASN A 232 -5.63 7.68 30.22
N GLY A 233 -6.28 6.87 31.05
CA GLY A 233 -7.71 6.95 31.33
C GLY A 233 -8.60 5.97 30.54
N ASP A 234 -8.09 5.28 29.53
CA ASP A 234 -8.87 4.34 28.70
C ASP A 234 -9.13 3.00 29.41
N LEU A 235 -8.24 2.62 30.33
CA LEU A 235 -8.27 1.35 31.05
C LEU A 235 -8.28 1.56 32.57
N PRO A 236 -8.70 0.55 33.35
CA PRO A 236 -8.64 0.59 34.81
C PRO A 236 -7.25 0.91 35.38
N LYS A 237 -7.22 1.54 36.59
CA LYS A 237 -5.98 1.98 37.23
C LYS A 237 -5.24 0.91 37.97
N ASN A 238 -5.86 -0.22 38.31
CA ASN A 238 -5.17 -1.36 38.92
C ASN A 238 -4.85 -2.44 37.87
N VAL A 239 -3.77 -3.17 38.08
CA VAL A 239 -3.24 -4.14 37.13
C VAL A 239 -4.25 -5.26 36.83
N SER A 240 -4.88 -5.82 37.84
CA SER A 240 -5.79 -6.97 37.67
C SER A 240 -7.02 -6.63 36.84
N ASP A 241 -7.71 -5.52 37.13
CA ASP A 241 -8.89 -5.09 36.36
C ASP A 241 -8.50 -4.65 34.93
N CYS A 242 -7.31 -4.05 34.80
CA CYS A 242 -6.77 -3.67 33.51
C CYS A 242 -6.52 -4.90 32.64
N GLU A 243 -5.87 -5.93 33.18
CA GLU A 243 -5.60 -7.21 32.52
C GLU A 243 -6.90 -7.90 32.07
N ILE A 244 -7.88 -8.03 32.97
CA ILE A 244 -9.19 -8.60 32.67
C ILE A 244 -9.87 -7.83 31.51
N LYS A 245 -9.78 -6.50 31.54
CA LYS A 245 -10.38 -5.65 30.50
C LYS A 245 -9.71 -5.86 29.14
N ILE A 246 -8.38 -5.89 29.09
CA ILE A 246 -7.62 -6.12 27.86
C ILE A 246 -7.91 -7.52 27.32
N MET A 247 -7.86 -8.56 28.18
CA MET A 247 -8.18 -9.93 27.78
C MET A 247 -9.58 -10.03 27.16
N LYS A 248 -10.57 -9.37 27.76
CA LYS A 248 -11.94 -9.33 27.25
C LYS A 248 -12.03 -8.64 25.87
N ILE A 249 -11.18 -7.65 25.61
CA ILE A 249 -11.12 -6.98 24.31
C ILE A 249 -10.49 -7.90 23.26
N LEU A 250 -9.34 -8.50 23.58
CA LEU A 250 -8.62 -9.38 22.65
C LEU A 250 -9.44 -10.63 22.26
N ASN A 251 -10.17 -11.22 23.23
CA ASN A 251 -11.01 -12.41 22.98
C ASN A 251 -12.23 -12.15 22.07
N LYS A 252 -12.45 -10.92 21.60
CA LYS A 252 -13.56 -10.65 20.66
C LYS A 252 -13.26 -11.13 19.24
N ASP A 253 -12.00 -11.16 18.87
CA ASP A 253 -11.58 -11.43 17.51
C ASP A 253 -10.55 -12.56 17.48
N ALA A 254 -10.88 -13.64 16.78
CA ALA A 254 -10.08 -14.87 16.76
C ALA A 254 -8.67 -14.69 16.17
N TYR A 255 -8.43 -13.63 15.40
CA TYR A 255 -7.10 -13.38 14.84
C TYR A 255 -6.03 -13.05 15.88
N TRP A 256 -6.40 -12.58 17.09
CA TRP A 256 -5.46 -12.36 18.20
C TRP A 256 -4.85 -13.66 18.74
N GLU A 257 -5.52 -14.79 18.58
CA GLU A 257 -4.98 -16.10 18.97
C GLU A 257 -4.09 -16.73 17.90
N LYS A 258 -4.29 -16.35 16.63
CA LYS A 258 -3.61 -16.99 15.49
C LYS A 258 -2.21 -16.48 15.21
N PHE A 259 -1.89 -15.29 15.68
CA PHE A 259 -0.62 -14.61 15.34
C PHE A 259 0.09 -14.15 16.62
N PRO A 260 1.44 -14.04 16.58
CA PRO A 260 2.17 -13.32 17.62
C PRO A 260 1.59 -11.91 17.80
N ILE A 261 1.60 -11.44 19.04
CA ILE A 261 1.08 -10.12 19.40
C ILE A 261 2.26 -9.26 19.85
N VAL A 262 2.35 -8.03 19.37
CA VAL A 262 3.37 -7.07 19.78
C VAL A 262 2.76 -6.09 20.76
N VAL A 263 3.39 -5.95 21.93
CA VAL A 263 3.01 -4.99 22.97
C VAL A 263 4.11 -3.94 23.09
N GLU A 264 3.76 -2.67 22.86
CA GLU A 264 4.71 -1.56 22.78
C GLU A 264 4.33 -0.40 23.69
N SER A 265 5.34 0.38 24.10
CA SER A 265 5.14 1.69 24.70
C SER A 265 4.40 2.62 23.75
N LEU A 266 3.48 3.40 24.28
CA LEU A 266 2.82 4.45 23.50
C LEU A 266 3.79 5.60 23.24
N VAL A 267 4.12 5.83 21.99
CA VAL A 267 4.84 7.03 21.53
C VAL A 267 3.81 8.08 21.13
N ASN A 268 3.95 9.30 21.68
CA ASN A 268 3.07 10.42 21.34
C ASN A 268 3.57 11.12 20.08
N PRO A 269 2.84 11.06 18.94
CA PRO A 269 3.31 11.62 17.69
C PRO A 269 3.34 13.15 17.73
N ASN A 270 4.34 13.73 17.05
CA ASN A 270 4.45 15.16 16.84
C ASN A 270 3.86 15.54 15.49
N PRO A 271 2.66 16.13 15.42
CA PRO A 271 1.98 16.44 14.17
C PRO A 271 2.72 17.45 13.28
N ARG A 272 3.71 18.17 13.83
CA ARG A 272 4.54 19.12 13.08
C ARG A 272 5.62 18.44 12.22
N ILE A 273 5.84 17.13 12.39
CA ILE A 273 6.86 16.37 11.67
C ILE A 273 6.12 15.31 10.83
N GLY A 274 5.81 15.61 9.57
CA GLY A 274 5.12 14.68 8.67
C GLY A 274 3.79 14.16 9.23
N GLY A 275 3.00 15.02 9.89
CA GLY A 275 1.76 14.60 10.55
C GLY A 275 1.94 13.71 11.81
N GLY A 276 3.19 13.51 12.25
CA GLY A 276 3.57 12.60 13.34
C GLY A 276 4.03 11.23 12.84
N PHE A 277 3.82 10.94 11.56
CA PHE A 277 4.06 9.63 10.96
C PHE A 277 4.88 9.77 9.66
N PRO A 278 6.19 10.05 9.77
CA PRO A 278 7.07 10.03 8.59
C PRO A 278 7.19 8.60 8.04
N ASN A 279 7.37 8.51 6.73
CA ASN A 279 7.59 7.26 6.01
C ASN A 279 8.65 7.48 4.94
N ALA A 280 9.40 6.43 4.59
CA ALA A 280 10.33 6.42 3.48
C ALA A 280 10.13 5.14 2.65
N GLU A 281 9.96 5.31 1.33
CA GLU A 281 9.74 4.21 0.38
C GLU A 281 10.97 3.99 -0.49
N PHE A 282 11.25 2.70 -0.75
CA PHE A 282 12.41 2.22 -1.46
C PHE A 282 12.03 1.15 -2.47
N PHE A 283 12.95 0.89 -3.39
CA PHE A 283 12.87 -0.22 -4.33
C PHE A 283 14.19 -1.00 -4.35
N ILE A 284 14.13 -2.33 -4.25
CA ILE A 284 15.30 -3.19 -4.41
C ILE A 284 15.25 -3.81 -5.79
N ARG A 285 16.25 -3.47 -6.60
CA ARG A 285 16.39 -3.93 -7.98
C ARG A 285 16.77 -5.40 -8.04
N GLN A 286 16.65 -6.01 -9.21
CA GLN A 286 17.00 -7.42 -9.41
C GLN A 286 18.48 -7.72 -9.21
N ASP A 287 19.36 -6.73 -9.39
CA ASP A 287 20.81 -6.81 -9.09
C ASP A 287 21.13 -6.64 -7.59
N GLY A 288 20.15 -6.30 -6.76
CA GLY A 288 20.28 -6.12 -5.32
C GLY A 288 20.52 -4.67 -4.89
N GLU A 289 20.65 -3.73 -5.83
CA GLU A 289 20.79 -2.30 -5.49
C GLU A 289 19.53 -1.79 -4.81
N VAL A 290 19.71 -1.07 -3.69
CA VAL A 290 18.63 -0.41 -2.95
C VAL A 290 18.50 1.03 -3.45
N GLU A 291 17.35 1.35 -4.01
CA GLU A 291 17.03 2.68 -4.53
C GLU A 291 16.04 3.38 -3.59
N PHE A 292 16.40 4.58 -3.11
CA PHE A 292 15.48 5.44 -2.39
C PHE A 292 14.53 6.11 -3.39
N LEU A 293 13.22 6.05 -3.14
CA LEU A 293 12.21 6.65 -4.00
C LEU A 293 11.77 8.03 -3.48
N TYR A 294 11.20 8.06 -2.29
CA TYR A 294 10.74 9.30 -1.66
C TYR A 294 10.54 9.10 -0.16
N TYR A 295 10.45 10.21 0.56
CA TYR A 295 9.89 10.26 1.90
C TYR A 295 8.59 11.06 1.90
N CYS A 296 7.73 10.81 2.86
CA CYS A 296 6.45 11.49 2.99
C CYS A 296 6.04 11.66 4.45
N GLY A 297 5.03 12.50 4.67
CA GLY A 297 4.22 12.48 5.87
C GLY A 297 2.96 11.65 5.61
N MET A 298 2.69 10.64 6.42
CA MET A 298 1.45 9.90 6.31
C MET A 298 0.27 10.70 6.89
N ARG A 299 -0.83 10.69 6.19
CA ARG A 299 -2.11 11.22 6.67
C ARG A 299 -2.83 10.07 7.39
N VAL A 300 -2.90 10.17 8.70
CA VAL A 300 -3.47 9.15 9.57
C VAL A 300 -4.64 9.76 10.35
N SER A 301 -5.75 9.04 10.46
CA SER A 301 -6.90 9.45 11.26
C SER A 301 -6.59 9.42 12.77
N ALA A 302 -7.46 10.00 13.59
CA ALA A 302 -7.34 9.95 15.05
C ALA A 302 -7.31 8.51 15.61
N ASP A 303 -7.94 7.58 14.89
CA ASP A 303 -8.00 6.15 15.25
C ASP A 303 -6.82 5.35 14.70
N GLY A 304 -5.83 6.01 14.07
CA GLY A 304 -4.64 5.35 13.55
C GLY A 304 -4.79 4.75 12.15
N VAL A 305 -5.88 5.05 11.44
CA VAL A 305 -6.13 4.53 10.09
C VAL A 305 -5.41 5.38 9.05
N PHE A 306 -4.62 4.73 8.19
CA PHE A 306 -3.94 5.36 7.07
C PHE A 306 -4.97 5.89 6.04
N ALA A 307 -4.83 7.17 5.69
CA ALA A 307 -5.72 7.82 4.73
C ALA A 307 -5.02 8.22 3.42
N GLY A 308 -3.72 8.48 3.44
CA GLY A 308 -2.95 8.93 2.28
C GLY A 308 -1.60 9.51 2.66
N VAL A 309 -0.95 10.19 1.73
CA VAL A 309 0.38 10.74 1.91
C VAL A 309 0.47 12.22 1.52
N GLU A 310 1.42 12.92 2.14
CA GLU A 310 1.91 14.23 1.73
C GLU A 310 3.34 14.07 1.23
N ILE A 311 3.61 14.41 -0.03
CA ILE A 311 4.95 14.32 -0.64
C ILE A 311 5.40 15.71 -1.07
N GLY A 312 6.59 16.10 -0.69
CA GLY A 312 7.21 17.37 -1.05
C GLY A 312 8.59 17.53 -0.41
N GLU A 313 9.42 18.40 -0.93
CA GLU A 313 10.79 18.60 -0.43
C GLU A 313 10.81 19.01 1.07
N ASP A 314 9.85 19.84 1.47
CA ASP A 314 9.77 20.40 2.83
C ASP A 314 8.74 19.69 3.73
N VAL A 315 8.29 18.49 3.35
CA VAL A 315 7.29 17.75 4.16
C VAL A 315 7.85 17.28 5.50
N LEU A 316 9.17 17.07 5.56
CA LEU A 316 9.92 16.71 6.77
C LEU A 316 11.08 17.67 7.01
N PRO A 317 11.45 17.91 8.28
CA PRO A 317 12.71 18.57 8.61
C PRO A 317 13.90 17.77 8.04
N LYS A 318 14.91 18.45 7.47
CA LYS A 318 16.06 17.79 6.80
C LYS A 318 16.73 16.70 7.67
N ARG A 319 16.90 16.98 8.98
CA ARG A 319 17.49 16.00 9.92
C ARG A 319 16.65 14.72 10.02
N VAL A 320 15.32 14.85 10.04
CA VAL A 320 14.41 13.68 10.09
C VAL A 320 14.43 12.94 8.77
N ALA A 321 14.33 13.66 7.65
CA ALA A 321 14.40 13.07 6.32
C ALA A 321 15.69 12.26 6.11
N SER A 322 16.86 12.84 6.42
CA SER A 322 18.14 12.12 6.35
C SER A 322 18.13 10.86 7.22
N ARG A 323 17.72 10.99 8.49
CA ARG A 323 17.74 9.87 9.44
C ARG A 323 16.86 8.70 8.99
N ILE A 324 15.62 8.95 8.56
CA ILE A 324 14.71 7.87 8.12
C ILE A 324 15.20 7.25 6.80
N THR A 325 15.85 8.03 5.94
CA THR A 325 16.46 7.54 4.71
C THR A 325 17.63 6.62 5.01
N ASP A 326 18.53 7.02 5.92
CA ASP A 326 19.69 6.20 6.34
C ASP A 326 19.25 4.89 6.99
N ILE A 327 18.21 4.92 7.85
CA ILE A 327 17.63 3.71 8.44
C ILE A 327 17.00 2.83 7.35
N GLY A 328 16.28 3.42 6.41
CA GLY A 328 15.67 2.69 5.30
C GLY A 328 16.69 2.00 4.42
N TYR A 329 17.83 2.62 4.11
CA TYR A 329 18.94 1.97 3.41
C TYR A 329 19.49 0.79 4.19
N LEU A 330 19.76 0.94 5.49
CA LEU A 330 20.24 -0.15 6.34
C LEU A 330 19.30 -1.36 6.30
N ILE A 331 17.99 -1.12 6.41
CA ILE A 331 16.97 -2.16 6.34
C ILE A 331 16.92 -2.78 4.94
N GLY A 332 16.94 -1.95 3.90
CA GLY A 332 16.92 -2.40 2.51
C GLY A 332 18.14 -3.23 2.12
N GLU A 333 19.33 -2.91 2.63
CA GLU A 333 20.54 -3.69 2.43
C GLU A 333 20.40 -5.10 3.04
N GLN A 334 19.81 -5.20 4.24
CA GLN A 334 19.53 -6.50 4.84
C GLN A 334 18.50 -7.29 4.03
N PHE A 335 17.38 -6.63 3.62
CA PHE A 335 16.38 -7.26 2.75
C PHE A 335 16.98 -7.76 1.45
N SER A 336 17.82 -6.94 0.82
CA SER A 336 18.52 -7.30 -0.42
C SER A 336 19.47 -8.48 -0.25
N LYS A 337 20.23 -8.53 0.85
CA LYS A 337 21.14 -9.60 1.21
C LYS A 337 20.39 -10.93 1.37
N ASP A 338 19.20 -10.90 1.93
CA ASP A 338 18.35 -12.07 2.13
C ASP A 338 17.48 -12.42 0.91
N GLY A 339 17.73 -11.74 -0.22
CA GLY A 339 17.14 -12.07 -1.52
C GLY A 339 15.82 -11.35 -1.82
N TYR A 340 15.32 -10.44 -0.96
CA TYR A 340 14.14 -9.65 -1.30
C TYR A 340 14.41 -8.75 -2.52
N ARG A 341 13.38 -8.60 -3.38
CA ARG A 341 13.36 -7.72 -4.56
C ARG A 341 11.98 -7.09 -4.69
N GLY A 342 11.93 -5.79 -5.03
CA GLY A 342 10.68 -5.05 -5.19
C GLY A 342 10.55 -3.85 -4.27
N TYR A 343 9.33 -3.31 -4.18
CA TYR A 343 9.01 -2.16 -3.34
C TYR A 343 8.97 -2.54 -1.86
N PHE A 344 9.45 -1.64 -1.02
CA PHE A 344 9.18 -1.67 0.42
C PHE A 344 9.19 -0.26 0.98
N ASP A 345 8.50 -0.07 2.09
CA ASP A 345 8.59 1.14 2.87
C ASP A 345 8.92 0.86 4.33
N VAL A 346 9.29 1.91 5.02
CA VAL A 346 9.54 1.92 6.45
C VAL A 346 8.75 3.06 7.09
N ASP A 347 7.87 2.69 8.02
CA ASP A 347 7.02 3.61 8.75
C ASP A 347 7.65 4.01 10.08
N PHE A 348 7.57 5.30 10.40
CA PHE A 348 8.12 5.85 11.63
C PHE A 348 7.05 6.62 12.42
N ILE A 349 7.28 6.74 13.73
CA ILE A 349 6.59 7.69 14.61
C ILE A 349 7.60 8.75 15.02
N ALA A 350 7.32 10.02 14.70
CA ALA A 350 8.12 11.15 15.16
C ALA A 350 7.59 11.67 16.49
N GLU A 351 8.41 11.68 17.53
CA GLU A 351 8.07 12.18 18.85
C GLU A 351 8.27 13.69 18.98
N LYS A 352 7.69 14.28 20.01
CA LYS A 352 7.81 15.73 20.31
C LYS A 352 9.25 16.22 20.41
N GLY A 353 10.17 15.39 20.93
CA GLY A 353 11.61 15.69 20.98
C GLY A 353 12.34 15.66 19.64
N GLY A 354 11.65 15.26 18.55
CA GLY A 354 12.23 15.11 17.22
C GLY A 354 12.94 13.76 17.02
N GLU A 355 12.85 12.85 17.98
CA GLU A 355 13.26 11.47 17.80
C GLU A 355 12.27 10.74 16.89
N VAL A 356 12.79 9.79 16.12
CA VAL A 356 11.98 8.93 15.27
C VAL A 356 12.14 7.47 15.70
N PHE A 357 11.00 6.80 15.80
CA PHE A 357 10.91 5.39 16.14
C PHE A 357 10.38 4.63 14.94
N LEU A 358 11.07 3.60 14.51
CA LEU A 358 10.59 2.68 13.50
C LEU A 358 9.34 1.96 14.05
N SER A 359 8.27 1.92 13.29
CA SER A 359 6.99 1.33 13.68
C SER A 359 6.74 -0.01 13.00
N GLU A 360 6.89 -0.02 11.66
CA GLU A 360 6.70 -1.22 10.83
C GLU A 360 7.39 -1.06 9.48
N SER A 361 7.44 -2.14 8.71
CA SER A 361 7.80 -2.12 7.30
C SER A 361 6.73 -2.83 6.48
N ASN A 362 6.46 -2.30 5.29
CA ASN A 362 5.58 -2.91 4.31
C ASN A 362 6.42 -3.41 3.14
N VAL A 363 6.49 -4.72 2.94
CA VAL A 363 7.39 -5.37 1.98
C VAL A 363 6.59 -5.74 0.73
N ARG A 364 6.12 -4.72 0.05
CA ARG A 364 5.22 -4.75 -1.12
C ARG A 364 5.01 -3.35 -1.67
N VAL A 365 4.20 -3.22 -2.72
CA VAL A 365 3.63 -1.92 -3.13
C VAL A 365 2.76 -1.35 -2.00
N THR A 366 2.81 -0.04 -1.79
CA THR A 366 2.19 0.62 -0.64
C THR A 366 1.06 1.57 -1.03
N GLY A 367 0.44 2.17 -0.01
CA GLY A 367 -0.60 3.18 -0.22
C GLY A 367 -0.09 4.51 -0.82
N GLY A 368 1.22 4.70 -0.92
CA GLY A 368 1.87 5.88 -1.48
C GLY A 368 2.50 5.65 -2.86
N THR A 369 2.83 4.40 -3.22
CA THR A 369 3.52 4.06 -4.48
C THR A 369 2.81 4.64 -5.72
N HIS A 370 1.49 4.49 -5.82
CA HIS A 370 0.71 5.02 -6.94
C HIS A 370 0.76 6.56 -7.05
N VAL A 371 0.93 7.25 -5.91
CA VAL A 371 1.07 8.72 -5.84
C VAL A 371 2.43 9.14 -6.39
N TYR A 372 3.49 8.41 -6.01
CA TYR A 372 4.85 8.65 -6.48
C TYR A 372 4.96 8.40 -7.99
N GLU A 373 4.47 7.27 -8.48
CA GLU A 373 4.51 6.92 -9.89
C GLU A 373 3.69 7.90 -10.75
N ALA A 374 2.49 8.29 -10.30
CA ALA A 374 1.72 9.35 -10.94
C ALA A 374 2.46 10.68 -10.96
N GLY A 375 3.16 11.04 -9.89
CA GLY A 375 3.96 12.26 -9.82
C GLY A 375 5.08 12.29 -10.85
N LYS A 376 5.79 11.18 -11.03
CA LYS A 376 6.83 11.03 -12.06
C LYS A 376 6.29 11.23 -13.47
N GLU A 377 5.16 10.59 -13.78
CA GLU A 377 4.55 10.69 -15.11
C GLU A 377 3.94 12.08 -15.38
N LEU A 378 3.18 12.62 -14.44
CA LEU A 378 2.39 13.84 -14.67
C LEU A 378 3.22 15.11 -14.56
N VAL A 379 4.18 15.16 -13.65
CA VAL A 379 4.99 16.36 -13.38
C VAL A 379 6.42 16.18 -13.86
N GLY A 380 6.96 14.96 -13.76
CA GLY A 380 8.32 14.58 -14.13
C GLY A 380 9.12 14.03 -12.96
N ARG A 381 10.22 13.31 -13.21
CA ARG A 381 11.03 12.60 -12.20
C ARG A 381 11.44 13.44 -10.98
N ASN A 382 11.61 14.74 -11.16
CA ASN A 382 11.97 15.67 -10.07
C ASN A 382 10.73 16.35 -9.45
N PHE A 383 9.55 15.73 -9.51
CA PHE A 383 8.30 16.34 -9.04
C PHE A 383 8.33 16.74 -7.57
N VAL A 384 8.99 15.97 -6.71
CA VAL A 384 9.12 16.25 -5.27
C VAL A 384 9.69 17.64 -4.99
N LYS A 385 10.60 18.13 -5.85
CA LYS A 385 11.18 19.50 -5.76
C LYS A 385 10.31 20.59 -6.40
N LYS A 386 9.33 20.21 -7.21
CA LYS A 386 8.53 21.14 -8.04
C LYS A 386 7.10 21.27 -7.61
N SER A 387 6.61 20.31 -6.84
CA SER A 387 5.21 20.19 -6.44
C SER A 387 5.11 19.70 -5.01
N PHE A 388 4.04 20.11 -4.34
CA PHE A 388 3.57 19.47 -3.13
C PHE A 388 2.36 18.61 -3.49
N VAL A 389 2.37 17.36 -3.06
CA VAL A 389 1.35 16.38 -3.42
C VAL A 389 0.58 15.95 -2.18
N LEU A 390 -0.74 16.00 -2.24
CA LEU A 390 -1.65 15.45 -1.25
C LEU A 390 -2.39 14.26 -1.85
N SER A 391 -2.59 13.20 -1.08
CA SER A 391 -3.47 12.11 -1.49
C SER A 391 -4.45 11.72 -0.39
N ASN A 392 -5.53 11.08 -0.80
CA ASN A 392 -6.41 10.34 0.07
C ASN A 392 -6.91 9.10 -0.66
N ASN A 393 -6.71 7.93 -0.07
CA ASN A 393 -7.03 6.66 -0.70
C ASN A 393 -8.50 6.27 -0.54
N MET A 394 -9.16 6.78 0.50
CA MET A 394 -10.56 6.47 0.82
C MET A 394 -11.23 7.66 1.52
N PHE A 395 -11.32 8.80 0.82
CA PHE A 395 -12.03 9.97 1.34
C PHE A 395 -13.53 9.68 1.35
N LYS A 396 -14.15 9.69 2.53
CA LYS A 396 -15.60 9.49 2.68
C LYS A 396 -16.36 10.71 2.22
N ILE A 397 -17.29 10.53 1.30
CA ILE A 397 -18.22 11.56 0.86
C ILE A 397 -19.45 11.51 1.77
N SER A 398 -19.64 12.51 2.62
CA SER A 398 -20.72 12.56 3.62
C SER A 398 -22.08 12.86 3.02
N SER A 399 -22.12 13.42 1.81
CA SER A 399 -23.38 13.77 1.15
C SER A 399 -24.20 12.52 0.81
N LYS A 400 -25.52 12.58 0.95
CA LYS A 400 -26.45 11.50 0.52
C LYS A 400 -26.45 11.27 -1.00
N ARG A 401 -25.71 12.09 -1.75
CA ARG A 401 -25.65 12.04 -3.22
C ARG A 401 -24.64 10.98 -3.66
N LYS A 402 -25.11 9.97 -4.35
CA LYS A 402 -24.22 9.00 -5.02
C LYS A 402 -23.68 9.61 -6.31
N TYR A 403 -22.38 9.40 -6.55
CA TYR A 403 -21.71 9.85 -7.76
C TYR A 403 -21.36 8.63 -8.64
N THR A 404 -21.59 8.78 -9.94
CA THR A 404 -20.90 7.98 -10.98
C THR A 404 -19.59 8.66 -11.31
N PHE A 405 -18.65 7.95 -11.96
CA PHE A 405 -17.42 8.58 -12.41
C PHE A 405 -17.70 9.82 -13.29
N GLU A 406 -18.60 9.70 -14.24
CA GLU A 406 -18.96 10.82 -15.14
C GLU A 406 -19.50 12.03 -14.38
N SER A 407 -20.44 11.83 -13.48
CA SER A 407 -21.05 12.94 -12.72
C SER A 407 -20.02 13.64 -11.81
N LEU A 408 -19.10 12.86 -11.21
CA LEU A 408 -18.00 13.39 -10.43
C LEU A 408 -16.99 14.14 -11.32
N TYR A 409 -16.60 13.54 -12.44
CA TYR A 409 -15.67 14.16 -13.40
C TYR A 409 -16.19 15.52 -13.88
N GLN A 410 -17.42 15.61 -14.31
CA GLN A 410 -18.02 16.88 -14.74
C GLN A 410 -18.04 17.92 -13.62
N LYS A 411 -18.39 17.50 -12.40
CA LYS A 411 -18.41 18.38 -11.24
C LYS A 411 -17.01 18.91 -10.90
N MET A 412 -16.00 18.07 -10.96
CA MET A 412 -14.61 18.41 -10.61
C MET A 412 -13.83 19.08 -11.74
N LYS A 413 -14.43 19.21 -12.95
CA LYS A 413 -13.75 19.72 -14.15
C LYS A 413 -12.96 21.02 -13.94
N PRO A 414 -13.43 22.02 -13.15
CA PRO A 414 -12.69 23.27 -12.91
C PRO A 414 -11.36 23.11 -12.16
N ILE A 415 -11.21 22.03 -11.39
CA ILE A 415 -10.03 21.79 -10.54
C ILE A 415 -9.24 20.54 -10.95
N LEU A 416 -9.62 19.87 -12.04
CA LEU A 416 -8.88 18.70 -12.52
C LEU A 416 -7.46 19.07 -12.92
N PHE A 417 -6.57 18.10 -12.81
CA PHE A 417 -5.16 18.25 -13.15
C PHE A 417 -4.95 18.71 -14.58
N SER A 418 -4.11 19.72 -14.75
CA SER A 418 -3.70 20.25 -16.06
C SER A 418 -2.21 19.99 -16.29
N ARG A 419 -1.87 19.29 -17.37
CA ARG A 419 -0.47 19.10 -17.77
C ARG A 419 0.26 20.41 -18.08
N LYS A 420 -0.49 21.48 -18.45
CA LYS A 420 0.09 22.82 -18.70
C LYS A 420 0.58 23.49 -17.42
N THR A 421 -0.22 23.48 -16.36
CA THR A 421 0.11 24.11 -15.06
C THR A 421 0.80 23.13 -14.11
N LYS A 422 0.67 21.82 -14.33
CA LYS A 422 1.12 20.74 -13.47
C LYS A 422 0.49 20.80 -12.06
N GLU A 423 -0.74 21.32 -11.98
CA GLU A 423 -1.53 21.45 -10.75
C GLU A 423 -2.94 20.90 -10.97
N GLY A 424 -3.59 20.50 -9.91
CA GLY A 424 -5.01 20.10 -9.89
C GLY A 424 -5.25 18.75 -9.26
N LEU A 425 -6.50 18.34 -9.32
CA LEU A 425 -7.05 17.09 -8.80
C LEU A 425 -6.93 15.97 -9.84
N VAL A 426 -6.44 14.82 -9.43
CA VAL A 426 -6.52 13.55 -10.15
C VAL A 426 -7.50 12.63 -9.41
N ILE A 427 -8.52 12.15 -10.11
CA ILE A 427 -9.45 11.14 -9.60
C ILE A 427 -8.79 9.79 -9.80
N CYS A 428 -8.59 9.03 -8.71
CA CYS A 428 -7.81 7.78 -8.74
C CYS A 428 -8.66 6.52 -8.71
N SER A 429 -9.95 6.60 -8.40
CA SER A 429 -10.83 5.45 -8.35
C SER A 429 -12.24 5.79 -8.83
N SER A 430 -12.86 4.84 -9.54
CA SER A 430 -14.27 4.83 -9.89
C SER A 430 -15.07 3.84 -9.05
N ASN A 431 -14.46 2.72 -8.68
CA ASN A 431 -15.14 1.63 -7.97
C ASN A 431 -15.56 2.03 -6.56
N LEU A 432 -14.75 2.82 -5.87
CA LEU A 432 -15.06 3.33 -4.51
C LEU A 432 -16.28 4.26 -4.45
N LEU A 433 -16.66 4.88 -5.57
CA LEU A 433 -17.80 5.81 -5.62
C LEU A 433 -19.14 5.14 -5.30
N ALA A 434 -19.28 3.85 -5.60
CA ALA A 434 -20.48 3.08 -5.27
C ALA A 434 -20.72 3.02 -3.75
N ASP A 435 -19.64 2.97 -2.97
CA ASP A 435 -19.65 2.91 -1.51
C ASP A 435 -19.55 4.29 -0.84
N GLY A 436 -19.56 5.35 -1.64
CA GLY A 436 -19.51 6.73 -1.15
C GLY A 436 -18.10 7.19 -0.78
N TYR A 437 -17.06 6.59 -1.35
CA TYR A 437 -15.68 7.01 -1.15
C TYR A 437 -15.05 7.53 -2.44
N LEU A 438 -14.04 8.39 -2.29
CA LEU A 438 -13.24 8.95 -3.38
C LEU A 438 -11.76 8.74 -3.07
N SER A 439 -11.03 8.13 -4.02
CA SER A 439 -9.57 8.16 -4.01
C SER A 439 -9.08 9.27 -4.93
N TYR A 440 -8.12 10.08 -4.45
CA TYR A 440 -7.59 11.21 -5.21
C TYR A 440 -6.12 11.51 -4.92
N ILE A 441 -5.49 12.18 -5.89
CA ILE A 441 -4.20 12.84 -5.75
C ILE A 441 -4.36 14.31 -6.14
N ILE A 442 -3.77 15.22 -5.38
CA ILE A 442 -3.77 16.65 -5.67
C ILE A 442 -2.33 17.13 -5.81
N PHE A 443 -2.05 17.80 -6.92
CA PHE A 443 -0.77 18.45 -7.18
C PHE A 443 -0.93 19.97 -7.03
N GLY A 444 -0.08 20.58 -6.22
CA GLY A 444 0.03 22.03 -6.09
C GLY A 444 1.50 22.46 -6.11
N LYS A 445 1.80 23.65 -6.55
CA LYS A 445 3.17 24.20 -6.56
C LYS A 445 3.82 24.31 -5.15
N ASN A 446 3.02 24.26 -4.11
CA ASN A 446 3.41 24.23 -2.70
C ASN A 446 2.24 23.71 -1.85
N LYS A 447 2.50 23.46 -0.55
CA LYS A 447 1.50 22.94 0.40
C LYS A 447 0.21 23.75 0.42
N ARG A 448 0.33 25.08 0.57
CA ARG A 448 -0.85 25.99 0.62
C ARG A 448 -1.74 25.87 -0.64
N ARG A 449 -1.12 25.72 -1.81
CA ARG A 449 -1.89 25.58 -3.06
C ARG A 449 -2.57 24.21 -3.15
N ALA A 450 -1.91 23.13 -2.76
CA ALA A 450 -2.50 21.79 -2.71
C ALA A 450 -3.67 21.74 -1.73
N GLU A 451 -3.51 22.29 -0.52
CA GLU A 451 -4.58 22.41 0.49
C GLU A 451 -5.77 23.22 -0.02
N LYS A 452 -5.51 24.30 -0.77
CA LYS A 452 -6.57 25.10 -1.37
C LYS A 452 -7.38 24.30 -2.38
N ILE A 453 -6.74 23.52 -3.23
CA ILE A 453 -7.43 22.65 -4.20
C ILE A 453 -8.25 21.58 -3.47
N GLU A 454 -7.70 20.99 -2.41
CA GLU A 454 -8.41 20.01 -1.58
C GLU A 454 -9.68 20.63 -0.94
N LEU A 455 -9.56 21.85 -0.42
CA LEU A 455 -10.70 22.59 0.15
C LEU A 455 -11.76 22.92 -0.92
N GLU A 456 -11.34 23.32 -2.12
CA GLU A 456 -12.25 23.57 -3.24
C GLU A 456 -13.00 22.28 -3.62
N MET A 457 -12.31 21.15 -3.70
CA MET A 457 -12.91 19.83 -3.93
C MET A 457 -13.94 19.50 -2.86
N LYS A 458 -13.61 19.65 -1.57
CA LYS A 458 -14.51 19.39 -0.44
C LYS A 458 -15.76 20.26 -0.50
N LYS A 459 -15.63 21.55 -0.79
CA LYS A 459 -16.76 22.48 -0.99
C LYS A 459 -17.66 22.04 -2.16
N MET A 460 -17.09 21.65 -3.27
CA MET A 460 -17.83 21.15 -4.43
C MET A 460 -18.59 19.86 -4.10
N LEU A 461 -18.08 19.01 -3.21
CA LEU A 461 -18.79 17.82 -2.72
C LEU A 461 -19.86 18.13 -1.67
N GLY A 462 -19.87 19.35 -1.10
CA GLY A 462 -20.76 19.72 0.00
C GLY A 462 -20.28 19.25 1.37
N GLU A 463 -18.97 19.03 1.53
CA GLU A 463 -18.33 18.52 2.76
C GLU A 463 -17.89 19.64 3.71
N VAL A 464 -17.91 20.88 3.24
CA VAL A 464 -17.57 22.08 4.01
C VAL A 464 -18.64 23.12 3.69
N GLY A 465 -19.44 23.48 4.69
CA GLY A 465 -20.36 24.59 4.67
C GLY A 465 -19.83 25.74 5.51
#